data_75e92448259389e6c17b374b5676af45
#
_entry.id   75e92448259389e6c17b374b5676af45
#
_cell.length_a   1.000
_cell.length_b   1.000
_cell.length_c   1.000
_cell.angle_alpha   90.00
_cell.angle_beta   90.00
_cell.angle_gamma   90.00
#
_symmetry.space_group_name_H-M   'P 1'
#
loop_
_entity.id
_entity.type
_entity.pdbx_description
1 polymer ?
#
loop_
_entity_poly.entity_id
_entity_poly.type
_entity_poly.pdbx_seq_one_letter_code
_entity_poly.pdbx_strand_id
1 'polypeptide(L)'
;MNQHNVLILLRFCIIFLLLFSFTVSQAQFIVNYGANIIVKEGANVVINGSYVNKNDGAFDGKIDLDGNIILKRNWVNIANNEVLVNTGTGFVGNVIMDGNIKQFIEGTNSTLFENLILRDSKKILKVTNCKVKDTLTIDAILTMNANRIKLLNSKPTAIRYISGYILSETNSLEGLGEVEWYIGQDTETYNVPFGSGYDFASDLDVSLTTLSPGEPANGSITFATYPTGCQNVPIPATVDKLDRSFEYIADRFWIIDPFYITKPEVNMAFEYRTQDINKGCNGGLIESEMKAIRYNTVQLTWSDMTPRGFSNPDNLRFYIDNVSPDDFYAPWCLVQEAVEWELFFPSAFTPNGDGKNEFFSPIGYNLDKMDLTMYIYNRWGGLVYKMDDIDKPWDGRTGNSDLICPEGVYSWILFLKDIDGMERYYKGIVTLVK
;
A
#
# COMPACT_ATOMS: atom_id res chain seq x y z
N MET A 1 -71.60 -35.19 -5.23
CA MET A 1 -70.35 -34.96 -6.00
C MET A 1 -69.76 -36.31 -6.34
N ASN A 2 -69.71 -36.65 -7.62
CA ASN A 2 -69.35 -37.98 -8.07
C ASN A 2 -67.84 -38.24 -7.83
N GLN A 3 -67.55 -39.49 -7.38
CA GLN A 3 -66.15 -39.93 -7.15
C GLN A 3 -65.20 -39.72 -8.37
N HIS A 4 -65.75 -39.69 -9.57
CA HIS A 4 -65.00 -39.42 -10.79
C HIS A 4 -64.44 -37.98 -10.88
N ASN A 5 -65.16 -37.00 -10.34
CA ASN A 5 -64.70 -35.62 -10.37
C ASN A 5 -63.60 -35.35 -9.34
N VAL A 6 -63.53 -36.07 -8.24
CA VAL A 6 -62.52 -36.00 -7.21
C VAL A 6 -61.21 -36.61 -7.72
N LEU A 7 -61.31 -37.72 -8.50
CA LEU A 7 -60.13 -38.37 -9.09
C LEU A 7 -59.49 -37.53 -10.19
N ILE A 8 -60.26 -36.79 -10.99
CA ILE A 8 -59.76 -35.88 -12.02
C ILE A 8 -59.13 -34.64 -11.37
N LEU A 9 -59.74 -34.13 -10.29
CA LEU A 9 -59.18 -33.01 -9.55
C LEU A 9 -57.82 -33.39 -8.85
N LEU A 10 -57.78 -34.61 -8.28
CA LEU A 10 -56.50 -35.10 -7.70
C LEU A 10 -55.45 -35.36 -8.77
N ARG A 11 -55.78 -35.84 -9.95
CA ARG A 11 -54.85 -36.02 -11.05
C ARG A 11 -54.37 -34.66 -11.61
N PHE A 12 -55.25 -33.68 -11.69
CA PHE A 12 -54.84 -32.32 -12.09
C PHE A 12 -53.97 -31.63 -11.04
N CYS A 13 -54.29 -31.79 -9.75
CA CYS A 13 -53.44 -31.28 -8.67
C CYS A 13 -52.08 -31.97 -8.64
N ILE A 14 -52.00 -33.29 -8.88
CA ILE A 14 -50.72 -34.02 -8.94
C ILE A 14 -49.92 -33.62 -10.19
N ILE A 15 -50.55 -33.42 -11.34
CA ILE A 15 -49.88 -32.90 -12.54
C ILE A 15 -49.44 -31.43 -12.35
N PHE A 16 -50.25 -30.62 -11.68
CA PHE A 16 -49.87 -29.23 -11.38
C PHE A 16 -48.75 -29.13 -10.31
N LEU A 17 -48.76 -30.03 -9.30
CA LEU A 17 -47.68 -30.15 -8.34
C LEU A 17 -46.38 -30.69 -9.00
N LEU A 18 -46.52 -31.65 -9.94
CA LEU A 18 -45.38 -32.14 -10.71
C LEU A 18 -44.84 -31.11 -11.71
N LEU A 19 -45.66 -30.25 -12.29
CA LEU A 19 -45.22 -29.14 -13.15
C LEU A 19 -44.61 -27.99 -12.34
N PHE A 20 -45.00 -27.79 -11.08
CA PHE A 20 -44.35 -26.80 -10.18
C PHE A 20 -43.10 -27.35 -9.49
N SER A 21 -42.90 -28.66 -9.46
CA SER A 21 -41.71 -29.29 -8.89
C SER A 21 -40.53 -29.40 -9.89
N PHE A 22 -40.75 -28.98 -11.14
CA PHE A 22 -39.65 -28.72 -12.09
C PHE A 22 -39.06 -27.30 -11.95
N THR A 23 -39.02 -26.74 -10.78
CA THR A 23 -37.93 -25.87 -10.42
C THR A 23 -36.72 -26.77 -10.35
N VAL A 24 -35.89 -26.72 -11.39
CA VAL A 24 -34.62 -27.40 -11.44
C VAL A 24 -33.88 -27.03 -10.14
N SER A 25 -33.86 -27.98 -9.20
CA SER A 25 -32.99 -27.93 -8.04
C SER A 25 -31.59 -28.06 -8.61
N GLN A 26 -31.02 -26.95 -9.06
CA GLN A 26 -29.60 -26.91 -9.41
C GLN A 26 -28.89 -27.22 -8.11
N ALA A 27 -28.13 -28.30 -8.09
CA ALA A 27 -27.28 -28.63 -6.98
C ALA A 27 -26.39 -27.37 -6.71
N GLN A 28 -26.62 -26.69 -5.60
CA GLN A 28 -25.90 -25.47 -5.25
C GLN A 28 -24.45 -25.76 -4.87
N PHE A 29 -24.09 -27.05 -4.77
CA PHE A 29 -22.72 -27.47 -4.42
C PHE A 29 -22.47 -28.93 -4.82
N ILE A 30 -21.21 -29.26 -5.07
CA ILE A 30 -20.67 -30.62 -5.13
C ILE A 30 -19.87 -30.84 -3.87
N VAL A 31 -20.12 -31.91 -3.15
CA VAL A 31 -19.33 -32.33 -1.98
C VAL A 31 -18.47 -33.50 -2.35
N ASN A 32 -17.16 -33.32 -2.21
CA ASN A 32 -16.20 -34.43 -2.22
C ASN A 32 -15.98 -34.89 -0.78
N TYR A 33 -16.50 -36.04 -0.45
CA TYR A 33 -16.48 -36.62 0.90
C TYR A 33 -15.53 -37.84 0.92
N GLY A 34 -14.25 -37.59 1.08
CA GLY A 34 -13.19 -38.61 1.15
C GLY A 34 -12.86 -39.30 -0.19
N ALA A 35 -13.48 -38.91 -1.31
CA ALA A 35 -13.25 -39.53 -2.61
C ALA A 35 -12.04 -38.90 -3.35
N ASN A 36 -11.48 -39.64 -4.31
CA ASN A 36 -10.51 -39.12 -5.27
C ASN A 36 -11.23 -38.76 -6.58
N ILE A 37 -11.23 -37.49 -6.96
CA ILE A 37 -11.75 -36.96 -8.22
C ILE A 37 -10.58 -36.86 -9.20
N ILE A 38 -10.72 -37.49 -10.38
CA ILE A 38 -9.69 -37.46 -11.42
C ILE A 38 -10.23 -36.67 -12.61
N VAL A 39 -9.58 -35.59 -12.98
CA VAL A 39 -9.91 -34.77 -14.16
C VAL A 39 -8.75 -34.85 -15.13
N LYS A 40 -8.93 -35.58 -16.22
CA LYS A 40 -7.88 -35.84 -17.23
C LYS A 40 -7.63 -34.64 -18.11
N GLU A 41 -6.45 -34.63 -18.72
CA GLU A 41 -6.06 -33.63 -19.72
C GLU A 41 -7.16 -33.44 -20.78
N GLY A 42 -7.44 -32.16 -21.13
CA GLY A 42 -8.48 -31.78 -22.07
C GLY A 42 -9.92 -31.83 -21.51
N ALA A 43 -10.14 -32.44 -20.34
CA ALA A 43 -11.46 -32.45 -19.72
C ALA A 43 -11.82 -31.12 -19.04
N ASN A 44 -13.09 -30.72 -19.17
CA ASN A 44 -13.66 -29.57 -18.47
C ASN A 44 -14.80 -30.01 -17.57
N VAL A 45 -14.64 -29.86 -16.27
CA VAL A 45 -15.69 -30.09 -15.26
C VAL A 45 -16.28 -28.75 -14.86
N VAL A 46 -17.51 -28.48 -15.29
CA VAL A 46 -18.23 -27.25 -14.94
C VAL A 46 -19.13 -27.50 -13.74
N ILE A 47 -18.89 -26.76 -12.66
CA ILE A 47 -19.67 -26.82 -11.43
C ILE A 47 -20.48 -25.51 -11.34
N ASN A 48 -21.79 -25.58 -11.61
CA ASN A 48 -22.70 -24.43 -11.53
C ASN A 48 -22.98 -23.98 -10.07
N GLY A 49 -22.32 -24.57 -9.12
CA GLY A 49 -22.40 -24.33 -7.68
C GLY A 49 -21.04 -24.18 -7.04
N SER A 50 -20.99 -24.42 -5.73
CA SER A 50 -19.76 -24.49 -4.96
C SER A 50 -19.15 -25.89 -5.00
N TYR A 51 -17.82 -25.96 -4.92
CA TYR A 51 -17.10 -27.18 -4.59
C TYR A 51 -16.78 -27.18 -3.10
N VAL A 52 -17.09 -28.27 -2.40
CA VAL A 52 -16.83 -28.46 -0.98
C VAL A 52 -16.03 -29.72 -0.77
N ASN A 53 -14.82 -29.59 -0.23
CA ASN A 53 -13.99 -30.73 0.14
C ASN A 53 -14.12 -31.05 1.62
N LYS A 54 -14.31 -32.34 1.95
CA LYS A 54 -14.51 -32.82 3.31
C LYS A 54 -13.72 -34.09 3.58
N ASN A 55 -13.52 -34.38 4.88
CA ASN A 55 -13.04 -35.66 5.37
C ASN A 55 -14.24 -36.57 5.66
N ASP A 56 -14.15 -37.84 5.33
CA ASP A 56 -15.19 -38.87 5.58
C ASP A 56 -15.05 -39.55 6.97
N GLY A 57 -14.12 -39.09 7.78
CA GLY A 57 -13.70 -39.68 9.05
C GLY A 57 -12.40 -40.48 8.97
N ALA A 58 -12.02 -40.98 7.78
CA ALA A 58 -10.79 -41.70 7.51
C ALA A 58 -9.91 -41.00 6.48
N PHE A 59 -10.52 -40.45 5.43
CA PHE A 59 -9.81 -39.87 4.29
C PHE A 59 -10.34 -38.49 3.93
N ASP A 60 -9.45 -37.60 3.56
CA ASP A 60 -9.78 -36.34 2.91
C ASP A 60 -10.11 -36.55 1.44
N GLY A 61 -11.07 -35.77 0.93
CA GLY A 61 -11.30 -35.74 -0.50
C GLY A 61 -10.07 -35.24 -1.24
N LYS A 62 -9.74 -35.84 -2.36
CA LYS A 62 -8.59 -35.52 -3.21
C LYS A 62 -9.03 -35.18 -4.62
N ILE A 63 -8.18 -34.45 -5.34
CA ILE A 63 -8.39 -34.15 -6.76
C ILE A 63 -7.05 -34.35 -7.47
N ASP A 64 -7.05 -35.24 -8.48
CA ASP A 64 -5.95 -35.36 -9.45
C ASP A 64 -6.37 -34.58 -10.70
N LEU A 65 -5.78 -33.41 -10.91
CA LEU A 65 -6.24 -32.44 -11.89
C LEU A 65 -5.21 -32.23 -13.02
N ASP A 66 -5.56 -32.71 -14.20
CA ASP A 66 -4.84 -32.47 -15.46
C ASP A 66 -5.62 -31.58 -16.42
N GLY A 67 -6.93 -31.47 -16.22
CA GLY A 67 -7.85 -30.66 -17.01
C GLY A 67 -8.27 -29.39 -16.26
N ASN A 68 -9.52 -29.01 -16.47
CA ASN A 68 -10.06 -27.81 -15.86
C ASN A 68 -11.25 -28.12 -14.94
N ILE A 69 -11.29 -27.49 -13.77
CA ILE A 69 -12.47 -27.35 -12.93
C ILE A 69 -12.94 -25.90 -13.00
N ILE A 70 -14.13 -25.67 -13.51
CA ILE A 70 -14.72 -24.33 -13.67
C ILE A 70 -15.83 -24.17 -12.65
N LEU A 71 -15.66 -23.20 -11.73
CA LEU A 71 -16.58 -22.94 -10.63
C LEU A 71 -17.40 -21.67 -10.87
N LYS A 72 -18.73 -21.77 -10.69
CA LYS A 72 -19.62 -20.60 -10.72
C LYS A 72 -19.95 -20.05 -9.33
N ARG A 73 -19.55 -20.76 -8.23
CA ARG A 73 -19.68 -20.36 -6.84
C ARG A 73 -18.36 -20.58 -6.09
N ASN A 74 -18.42 -20.84 -4.80
CA ASN A 74 -17.27 -20.87 -3.90
C ASN A 74 -16.43 -22.15 -4.02
N TRP A 75 -15.15 -21.99 -3.68
CA TRP A 75 -14.26 -23.09 -3.32
C TRP A 75 -14.17 -23.19 -1.80
N VAL A 76 -14.48 -24.36 -1.23
CA VAL A 76 -14.52 -24.58 0.22
C VAL A 76 -13.71 -25.81 0.59
N ASN A 77 -12.66 -25.66 1.40
CA ASN A 77 -11.89 -26.76 1.95
C ASN A 77 -12.09 -26.89 3.47
N ILE A 78 -12.87 -27.86 3.89
CA ILE A 78 -13.10 -28.23 5.30
C ILE A 78 -12.62 -29.67 5.59
N ALA A 79 -11.74 -30.20 4.76
CA ALA A 79 -10.99 -31.42 5.01
C ALA A 79 -9.95 -31.21 6.10
N ASN A 80 -9.34 -32.27 6.62
CA ASN A 80 -8.35 -32.17 7.69
C ASN A 80 -6.98 -31.68 7.18
N ASN A 81 -6.71 -31.83 5.89
CA ASN A 81 -5.44 -31.49 5.27
C ASN A 81 -5.60 -30.57 4.06
N GLU A 82 -4.46 -30.14 3.55
CA GLU A 82 -4.36 -29.38 2.31
C GLU A 82 -4.86 -30.21 1.12
N VAL A 83 -5.66 -29.62 0.27
CA VAL A 83 -6.27 -30.27 -0.90
C VAL A 83 -5.66 -29.73 -2.17
N LEU A 84 -5.54 -30.57 -3.09
CA LEU A 84 -4.94 -30.68 -4.39
C LEU A 84 -3.57 -31.37 -4.29
N VAL A 85 -3.64 -32.68 -4.40
CA VAL A 85 -2.44 -33.49 -4.52
C VAL A 85 -2.40 -33.96 -5.96
N ASN A 86 -1.64 -33.30 -6.80
CA ASN A 86 -1.18 -33.93 -8.02
C ASN A 86 -0.10 -34.94 -7.66
N THR A 87 -0.45 -36.21 -7.66
CA THR A 87 0.44 -37.31 -7.28
C THR A 87 1.41 -37.73 -8.39
N GLY A 88 1.33 -37.09 -9.58
CA GLY A 88 2.14 -37.42 -10.75
C GLY A 88 3.04 -36.29 -11.24
N THR A 89 4.03 -36.60 -12.03
CA THR A 89 4.87 -35.65 -12.75
C THR A 89 4.20 -35.27 -14.08
N GLY A 90 3.98 -33.97 -14.32
CA GLY A 90 3.51 -33.45 -15.60
C GLY A 90 2.08 -32.97 -15.65
N PHE A 91 1.38 -32.87 -14.51
CA PHE A 91 0.03 -32.36 -14.44
C PHE A 91 0.00 -30.81 -14.42
N VAL A 92 -0.86 -30.22 -15.25
CA VAL A 92 -1.01 -28.77 -15.39
C VAL A 92 -2.51 -28.41 -15.33
N GLY A 93 -3.15 -28.78 -14.22
CA GLY A 93 -4.58 -28.56 -14.06
C GLY A 93 -4.96 -27.17 -13.60
N ASN A 94 -6.10 -26.68 -14.03
CA ASN A 94 -6.59 -25.37 -13.70
C ASN A 94 -7.84 -25.42 -12.84
N VAL A 95 -7.87 -24.66 -11.77
CA VAL A 95 -9.10 -24.27 -11.08
C VAL A 95 -9.46 -22.87 -11.53
N ILE A 96 -10.60 -22.73 -12.17
CA ILE A 96 -11.08 -21.49 -12.77
C ILE A 96 -12.31 -21.02 -11.98
N MET A 97 -12.19 -19.91 -11.30
CA MET A 97 -13.29 -19.23 -10.63
C MET A 97 -13.89 -18.20 -11.59
N ASP A 98 -14.98 -18.58 -12.25
CA ASP A 98 -15.58 -17.88 -13.37
C ASP A 98 -17.10 -17.69 -13.11
N GLY A 99 -17.42 -17.16 -11.95
CA GLY A 99 -18.80 -16.80 -11.58
C GLY A 99 -19.05 -15.32 -11.75
N ASN A 100 -20.24 -14.97 -12.23
CA ASN A 100 -20.68 -13.57 -12.40
C ASN A 100 -21.11 -12.88 -11.10
N ILE A 101 -20.99 -13.57 -9.97
CA ILE A 101 -21.23 -13.03 -8.64
C ILE A 101 -19.98 -13.20 -7.78
N LYS A 102 -19.93 -12.47 -6.68
CA LYS A 102 -18.87 -12.61 -5.66
C LYS A 102 -18.65 -14.07 -5.27
N GLN A 103 -17.39 -14.52 -5.36
CA GLN A 103 -16.98 -15.87 -5.00
C GLN A 103 -15.97 -15.85 -3.85
N PHE A 104 -15.97 -16.93 -3.05
CA PHE A 104 -15.07 -17.09 -1.91
C PHE A 104 -14.14 -18.29 -2.11
N ILE A 105 -12.90 -18.13 -1.68
CA ILE A 105 -11.98 -19.24 -1.38
C ILE A 105 -11.95 -19.31 0.14
N GLU A 106 -12.56 -20.36 0.70
CA GLU A 106 -12.82 -20.44 2.14
C GLU A 106 -12.69 -21.86 2.69
N GLY A 107 -12.72 -22.01 3.99
CA GLY A 107 -12.68 -23.28 4.69
C GLY A 107 -11.86 -23.20 5.97
N THR A 108 -11.64 -24.38 6.60
CA THR A 108 -10.85 -24.51 7.82
C THR A 108 -9.37 -24.79 7.53
N ASN A 109 -9.07 -25.27 6.35
CA ASN A 109 -7.70 -25.58 5.93
C ASN A 109 -7.34 -24.93 4.58
N SER A 110 -6.05 -24.75 4.36
CA SER A 110 -5.51 -24.20 3.12
C SER A 110 -5.81 -25.10 1.92
N THR A 111 -5.71 -24.51 0.73
CA THR A 111 -5.75 -25.24 -0.54
C THR A 111 -4.46 -24.96 -1.30
N LEU A 112 -3.85 -26.00 -1.86
CA LEU A 112 -2.78 -25.89 -2.85
C LEU A 112 -3.37 -26.06 -4.24
N PHE A 113 -3.43 -24.99 -4.99
CA PHE A 113 -3.80 -25.02 -6.42
C PHE A 113 -2.56 -25.23 -7.27
N GLU A 114 -2.64 -26.04 -8.32
CA GLU A 114 -1.60 -26.05 -9.35
C GLU A 114 -1.62 -24.72 -10.09
N ASN A 115 -2.72 -24.41 -10.78
CA ASN A 115 -3.03 -23.11 -11.33
C ASN A 115 -4.37 -22.59 -10.79
N LEU A 116 -4.43 -21.33 -10.44
CA LEU A 116 -5.64 -20.64 -10.01
C LEU A 116 -5.93 -19.49 -10.97
N ILE A 117 -7.09 -19.55 -11.63
CA ILE A 117 -7.52 -18.52 -12.58
C ILE A 117 -8.75 -17.84 -12.02
N LEU A 118 -8.66 -16.52 -11.81
CA LEU A 118 -9.72 -15.68 -11.26
C LEU A 118 -10.27 -14.79 -12.37
N ARG A 119 -11.58 -14.91 -12.66
CA ARG A 119 -12.25 -14.17 -13.74
C ARG A 119 -13.55 -13.55 -13.29
N ASP A 120 -13.98 -12.56 -14.03
CA ASP A 120 -15.26 -11.84 -13.92
C ASP A 120 -15.43 -11.08 -12.60
N SER A 121 -16.25 -11.59 -11.70
CA SER A 121 -16.63 -10.91 -10.47
C SER A 121 -15.55 -10.97 -9.40
N LYS A 122 -15.70 -10.14 -8.37
CA LYS A 122 -14.82 -10.09 -7.19
C LYS A 122 -14.65 -11.45 -6.51
N LYS A 123 -13.40 -11.80 -6.23
CA LYS A 123 -13.01 -12.99 -5.44
C LYS A 123 -12.55 -12.55 -4.05
N ILE A 124 -12.87 -13.34 -3.04
CA ILE A 124 -12.53 -13.04 -1.65
C ILE A 124 -11.83 -14.25 -1.03
N LEU A 125 -10.62 -14.03 -0.56
CA LEU A 125 -9.89 -15.02 0.21
C LEU A 125 -10.33 -14.96 1.68
N LYS A 126 -10.78 -16.10 2.23
CA LYS A 126 -11.23 -16.25 3.62
C LYS A 126 -10.51 -17.39 4.35
N VAL A 127 -9.45 -17.91 3.78
CA VAL A 127 -8.63 -18.95 4.37
C VAL A 127 -7.18 -18.52 4.40
N THR A 128 -6.52 -18.75 5.50
CA THR A 128 -5.09 -18.46 5.63
C THR A 128 -4.25 -19.38 4.78
N ASN A 129 -3.13 -18.84 4.23
CA ASN A 129 -2.12 -19.63 3.50
C ASN A 129 -2.65 -20.38 2.27
N CYS A 130 -3.58 -19.81 1.52
CA CYS A 130 -3.88 -20.30 0.17
C CYS A 130 -2.58 -20.36 -0.65
N LYS A 131 -2.32 -21.47 -1.33
CA LYS A 131 -1.10 -21.70 -2.08
C LYS A 131 -1.37 -21.89 -3.56
N VAL A 132 -0.50 -21.38 -4.41
CA VAL A 132 -0.48 -21.61 -5.85
C VAL A 132 0.89 -22.14 -6.23
N LYS A 133 0.93 -23.32 -6.82
CA LYS A 133 2.18 -24.01 -7.11
C LYS A 133 2.83 -23.48 -8.37
N ASP A 134 2.05 -23.18 -9.41
CA ASP A 134 2.57 -22.70 -10.69
C ASP A 134 2.07 -21.28 -11.00
N THR A 135 0.84 -21.09 -11.45
CA THR A 135 0.39 -19.78 -11.94
C THR A 135 -0.91 -19.29 -11.28
N LEU A 136 -0.88 -18.07 -10.75
CA LEU A 136 -2.04 -17.28 -10.35
C LEU A 136 -2.38 -16.31 -11.49
N THR A 137 -3.52 -16.52 -12.15
CA THR A 137 -4.00 -15.58 -13.18
C THR A 137 -5.00 -14.59 -12.56
N ILE A 138 -4.70 -13.32 -12.65
CA ILE A 138 -5.52 -12.20 -12.16
C ILE A 138 -6.26 -11.57 -13.35
N ASP A 139 -7.56 -11.87 -13.45
CA ASP A 139 -8.52 -11.30 -14.40
C ASP A 139 -9.82 -10.94 -13.64
N ALA A 140 -9.66 -10.53 -12.38
CA ALA A 140 -10.70 -10.11 -11.44
C ALA A 140 -10.07 -9.40 -10.25
N ILE A 141 -10.89 -8.77 -9.40
CA ILE A 141 -10.44 -8.24 -8.11
C ILE A 141 -10.34 -9.37 -7.09
N LEU A 142 -9.13 -9.64 -6.57
CA LEU A 142 -8.89 -10.56 -5.47
C LEU A 142 -8.75 -9.79 -4.14
N THR A 143 -9.76 -9.85 -3.28
CA THR A 143 -9.70 -9.27 -1.94
C THR A 143 -9.10 -10.27 -0.96
N MET A 144 -8.03 -9.89 -0.29
CA MET A 144 -7.24 -10.78 0.56
C MET A 144 -7.81 -10.96 1.97
N ASN A 145 -8.53 -9.97 2.52
CA ASN A 145 -9.18 -10.05 3.84
C ASN A 145 -8.23 -10.46 4.96
N ALA A 146 -7.06 -9.84 5.08
CA ALA A 146 -6.03 -10.18 6.06
C ALA A 146 -5.54 -11.64 5.99
N ASN A 147 -5.69 -12.28 4.84
CA ASN A 147 -5.15 -13.61 4.60
C ASN A 147 -3.92 -13.53 3.69
N ARG A 148 -3.22 -14.65 3.57
CA ARG A 148 -2.01 -14.75 2.77
C ARG A 148 -2.20 -15.71 1.60
N ILE A 149 -1.73 -15.33 0.42
CA ILE A 149 -1.54 -16.22 -0.71
C ILE A 149 -0.05 -16.48 -0.89
N LYS A 150 0.33 -17.74 -1.08
CA LYS A 150 1.71 -18.17 -1.27
C LYS A 150 1.93 -18.63 -2.69
N LEU A 151 2.88 -18.01 -3.39
CA LEU A 151 3.29 -18.38 -4.74
C LEU A 151 4.56 -19.22 -4.65
N LEU A 152 4.48 -20.50 -5.06
CA LEU A 152 5.57 -21.44 -4.92
C LEU A 152 6.45 -21.54 -6.18
N ASN A 153 5.98 -21.04 -7.33
CA ASN A 153 6.79 -20.87 -8.52
C ASN A 153 7.71 -19.66 -8.36
N SER A 154 9.01 -19.87 -8.46
CA SER A 154 10.01 -18.81 -8.29
C SER A 154 10.10 -17.84 -9.48
N LYS A 155 9.43 -18.15 -10.61
CA LYS A 155 9.50 -17.33 -11.81
C LYS A 155 8.48 -16.19 -11.82
N PRO A 156 8.76 -15.07 -12.50
CA PRO A 156 7.80 -13.97 -12.68
C PRO A 156 6.46 -14.41 -13.26
N THR A 157 6.43 -15.51 -14.00
CA THR A 157 5.21 -16.11 -14.57
C THR A 157 4.25 -16.67 -13.52
N ALA A 158 4.66 -16.75 -12.24
CA ALA A 158 3.77 -17.17 -11.15
C ALA A 158 2.57 -16.23 -10.97
N ILE A 159 2.69 -14.96 -11.37
CA ILE A 159 1.55 -14.06 -11.53
C ILE A 159 1.37 -13.75 -13.02
N ARG A 160 0.21 -14.09 -13.55
CA ARG A 160 -0.23 -13.68 -14.88
C ARG A 160 -1.32 -12.62 -14.74
N TYR A 161 -0.97 -11.39 -15.00
CA TYR A 161 -1.91 -10.27 -14.98
C TYR A 161 -2.64 -10.14 -16.32
N ILE A 162 -3.96 -10.00 -16.29
CA ILE A 162 -4.82 -9.72 -17.45
C ILE A 162 -5.59 -8.43 -17.20
N SER A 163 -6.37 -8.41 -16.13
CA SER A 163 -7.12 -7.23 -15.66
C SER A 163 -7.47 -7.40 -14.19
N GLY A 164 -8.04 -6.36 -13.56
CA GLY A 164 -8.33 -6.38 -12.12
C GLY A 164 -7.08 -6.14 -11.29
N TYR A 165 -7.05 -6.64 -10.06
CA TYR A 165 -5.91 -6.45 -9.14
C TYR A 165 -6.04 -7.30 -7.87
N ILE A 166 -4.99 -7.33 -7.06
CA ILE A 166 -4.99 -7.87 -5.70
C ILE A 166 -5.26 -6.72 -4.72
N LEU A 167 -6.34 -6.82 -3.96
CA LEU A 167 -6.65 -5.87 -2.90
C LEU A 167 -6.06 -6.38 -1.58
N SER A 168 -4.88 -5.87 -1.25
CA SER A 168 -4.19 -6.11 0.02
C SER A 168 -4.84 -5.34 1.18
N GLU A 169 -5.41 -4.20 0.87
CA GLU A 169 -5.99 -3.26 1.82
C GLU A 169 -7.22 -3.87 2.50
N THR A 170 -7.16 -3.97 3.82
CA THR A 170 -8.29 -4.34 4.65
C THR A 170 -8.54 -3.24 5.68
N ASN A 171 -9.60 -3.38 6.43
CA ASN A 171 -9.79 -2.57 7.61
C ASN A 171 -8.58 -2.77 8.55
N SER A 172 -7.96 -1.69 8.95
CA SER A 172 -6.75 -1.62 9.79
C SER A 172 -6.75 -2.47 11.06
N LEU A 173 -7.94 -2.84 11.56
CA LEU A 173 -8.09 -3.67 12.75
C LEU A 173 -7.98 -5.17 12.47
N GLU A 174 -8.05 -5.59 11.20
CA GLU A 174 -8.08 -6.99 10.80
C GLU A 174 -6.74 -7.50 10.22
N GLY A 175 -5.76 -6.63 10.06
CA GLY A 175 -4.45 -6.94 9.48
C GLY A 175 -4.40 -6.76 7.95
N LEU A 176 -3.31 -7.19 7.34
CA LEU A 176 -3.02 -6.99 5.93
C LEU A 176 -3.26 -8.26 5.12
N GLY A 177 -3.71 -8.11 3.88
CA GLY A 177 -3.65 -9.16 2.90
C GLY A 177 -2.26 -9.24 2.26
N GLU A 178 -1.64 -10.40 2.27
CA GLU A 178 -0.25 -10.56 1.88
C GLU A 178 -0.06 -11.53 0.71
N VAL A 179 0.85 -11.19 -0.19
CA VAL A 179 1.38 -12.08 -1.22
C VAL A 179 2.78 -12.50 -0.81
N GLU A 180 2.97 -13.76 -0.43
CA GLU A 180 4.27 -14.34 -0.13
C GLU A 180 4.78 -15.10 -1.36
N TRP A 181 5.84 -14.59 -1.99
CA TRP A 181 6.40 -15.16 -3.20
C TRP A 181 7.74 -15.85 -2.92
N TYR A 182 7.82 -17.16 -3.19
CA TYR A 182 9.01 -17.97 -3.00
C TYR A 182 9.97 -17.81 -4.18
N ILE A 183 10.66 -16.68 -4.22
CA ILE A 183 11.57 -16.29 -5.30
C ILE A 183 12.86 -17.14 -5.28
N GLY A 184 13.32 -17.50 -4.08
CA GLY A 184 14.54 -18.30 -3.93
C GLY A 184 15.79 -17.55 -4.39
N GLN A 185 16.53 -18.16 -5.32
CA GLN A 185 17.79 -17.62 -5.84
C GLN A 185 17.66 -17.00 -7.24
N ASP A 186 16.47 -16.90 -7.77
CA ASP A 186 16.26 -16.34 -9.10
C ASP A 186 16.54 -14.84 -9.13
N THR A 187 17.17 -14.39 -10.22
CA THR A 187 17.51 -12.98 -10.45
C THR A 187 16.69 -12.44 -11.62
N GLU A 188 15.47 -12.04 -11.33
CA GLU A 188 14.45 -11.65 -12.30
C GLU A 188 13.66 -10.43 -11.80
N THR A 189 12.74 -9.93 -12.62
CA THR A 189 11.81 -8.84 -12.23
C THR A 189 10.43 -9.40 -11.93
N TYR A 190 9.94 -9.13 -10.76
CA TYR A 190 8.66 -9.59 -10.20
C TYR A 190 7.70 -8.42 -10.10
N ASN A 191 6.45 -8.60 -10.51
CA ASN A 191 5.41 -7.58 -10.42
C ASN A 191 4.21 -8.13 -9.68
N VAL A 192 3.73 -7.39 -8.68
CA VAL A 192 2.50 -7.68 -7.94
C VAL A 192 1.49 -6.58 -8.25
N PRO A 193 0.39 -6.89 -8.97
CA PRO A 193 -0.61 -5.93 -9.37
C PRO A 193 -1.56 -5.64 -8.21
N PHE A 194 -1.18 -4.71 -7.34
CA PHE A 194 -2.06 -4.22 -6.28
C PHE A 194 -3.01 -3.14 -6.79
N GLY A 195 -4.13 -2.97 -6.09
CA GLY A 195 -5.07 -1.87 -6.33
C GLY A 195 -5.75 -1.43 -5.05
N SER A 196 -6.29 -0.21 -5.08
CA SER A 196 -6.85 0.48 -3.91
C SER A 196 -8.32 0.17 -3.62
N GLY A 197 -9.00 -0.53 -4.52
CA GLY A 197 -10.44 -0.77 -4.41
C GLY A 197 -11.34 0.36 -4.90
N TYR A 198 -10.76 1.45 -5.39
CA TYR A 198 -11.52 2.59 -5.93
C TYR A 198 -11.69 2.53 -7.44
N ASP A 199 -10.73 1.91 -8.15
CA ASP A 199 -10.76 1.73 -9.59
C ASP A 199 -10.81 0.25 -9.98
N PHE A 200 -11.04 -0.04 -11.27
CA PHE A 200 -11.07 -1.42 -11.80
C PHE A 200 -9.70 -1.89 -12.30
N ALA A 201 -8.70 -1.02 -12.32
CA ALA A 201 -7.34 -1.33 -12.70
C ALA A 201 -6.42 -1.33 -11.46
N SER A 202 -5.26 -1.98 -11.57
CA SER A 202 -4.20 -1.82 -10.59
C SER A 202 -3.70 -0.36 -10.62
N ASP A 203 -3.57 0.24 -9.45
CA ASP A 203 -3.13 1.62 -9.25
C ASP A 203 -2.09 1.74 -8.13
N LEU A 204 -1.56 0.60 -7.68
CA LEU A 204 -0.59 0.46 -6.58
C LEU A 204 0.41 -0.66 -6.83
N ASP A 205 0.78 -0.86 -8.08
CA ASP A 205 1.71 -1.93 -8.48
C ASP A 205 3.04 -1.83 -7.73
N VAL A 206 3.52 -3.00 -7.31
CA VAL A 206 4.85 -3.14 -6.73
C VAL A 206 5.69 -4.00 -7.64
N SER A 207 6.87 -3.51 -8.04
CA SER A 207 7.86 -4.31 -8.74
C SER A 207 9.16 -4.41 -7.95
N LEU A 208 9.79 -5.56 -8.09
CA LEU A 208 11.08 -5.86 -7.48
C LEU A 208 11.93 -6.62 -8.47
N THR A 209 13.16 -6.17 -8.65
CA THR A 209 14.18 -6.89 -9.46
C THR A 209 15.26 -7.36 -8.52
N THR A 210 15.47 -8.66 -8.45
CA THR A 210 16.60 -9.26 -7.71
C THR A 210 17.88 -9.14 -8.54
N LEU A 211 18.91 -8.51 -7.99
CA LEU A 211 20.21 -8.29 -8.65
C LEU A 211 21.23 -9.35 -8.27
N SER A 212 21.06 -9.97 -7.11
CA SER A 212 21.87 -11.08 -6.62
C SER A 212 20.99 -12.20 -6.07
N PRO A 213 21.48 -13.46 -6.05
CA PRO A 213 20.73 -14.55 -5.44
C PRO A 213 20.65 -14.38 -3.92
N GLY A 214 19.49 -14.74 -3.36
CA GLY A 214 19.32 -14.87 -1.90
C GLY A 214 19.61 -16.27 -1.41
N GLU A 215 19.81 -16.45 -0.09
CA GLU A 215 19.99 -17.76 0.55
C GLU A 215 19.01 -17.91 1.72
N PRO A 216 18.33 -19.03 1.91
CA PRO A 216 18.40 -20.26 1.10
C PRO A 216 17.56 -20.22 -0.21
N ALA A 217 17.69 -21.26 -1.03
CA ALA A 217 16.95 -21.39 -2.29
C ALA A 217 15.41 -21.39 -2.16
N ASN A 218 14.87 -21.58 -0.98
CA ASN A 218 13.44 -21.46 -0.66
C ASN A 218 13.09 -20.13 0.05
N GLY A 219 13.96 -19.15 -0.03
CA GLY A 219 13.67 -17.81 0.49
C GLY A 219 12.48 -17.16 -0.21
N SER A 220 11.77 -16.31 0.50
CA SER A 220 10.57 -15.65 -0.01
C SER A 220 10.59 -14.16 0.29
N ILE A 221 9.76 -13.42 -0.45
CA ILE A 221 9.48 -12.01 -0.19
C ILE A 221 7.97 -11.86 -0.03
N THR A 222 7.57 -11.18 1.04
CA THR A 222 6.17 -10.84 1.31
C THR A 222 5.88 -9.44 0.80
N PHE A 223 4.79 -9.30 0.04
CA PHE A 223 4.31 -8.03 -0.51
C PHE A 223 2.95 -7.70 0.06
N ALA A 224 2.76 -6.46 0.48
CA ALA A 224 1.47 -5.88 0.85
C ALA A 224 1.53 -4.36 0.76
N THR A 225 0.37 -3.72 0.68
CA THR A 225 0.23 -2.27 0.77
C THR A 225 -1.08 -1.90 1.45
N TYR A 226 -1.10 -0.80 2.17
CA TYR A 226 -2.33 -0.28 2.77
C TYR A 226 -2.25 1.23 3.02
N PRO A 227 -3.40 1.92 2.95
CA PRO A 227 -3.49 3.33 3.24
C PRO A 227 -3.44 3.58 4.76
N THR A 228 -2.99 4.77 5.10
CA THR A 228 -3.19 5.37 6.42
C THR A 228 -4.06 6.62 6.29
N GLY A 229 -4.53 7.14 7.41
CA GLY A 229 -5.13 8.47 7.45
C GLY A 229 -4.07 9.55 7.53
N CYS A 230 -4.51 10.81 7.46
CA CYS A 230 -3.63 11.98 7.50
C CYS A 230 -2.81 12.16 8.79
N GLN A 231 -3.05 11.36 9.82
CA GLN A 231 -2.21 11.26 11.02
C GLN A 231 -1.27 10.06 10.96
N ASN A 232 -1.14 9.45 9.80
CA ASN A 232 -0.35 8.23 9.52
C ASN A 232 -0.74 7.03 10.40
N VAL A 233 -2.02 6.94 10.76
CA VAL A 233 -2.56 5.79 11.46
C VAL A 233 -3.56 5.05 10.58
N PRO A 234 -3.64 3.72 10.69
CA PRO A 234 -2.86 2.87 11.58
C PRO A 234 -1.41 2.70 11.10
N ILE A 235 -0.47 2.70 12.00
CA ILE A 235 0.91 2.30 11.70
C ILE A 235 1.00 0.76 11.63
N PRO A 236 1.98 0.19 10.88
CA PRO A 236 2.20 -1.25 10.89
C PRO A 236 2.44 -1.77 12.30
N ALA A 237 1.90 -2.96 12.62
CA ALA A 237 2.00 -3.55 13.96
C ALA A 237 3.45 -3.77 14.45
N THR A 238 4.40 -3.82 13.52
CA THR A 238 5.84 -3.97 13.81
C THR A 238 6.54 -2.63 14.09
N VAL A 239 5.86 -1.50 13.94
CA VAL A 239 6.40 -0.15 14.12
C VAL A 239 5.95 0.41 15.44
N ASP A 240 6.88 0.72 16.34
CA ASP A 240 6.55 1.31 17.64
C ASP A 240 6.05 2.75 17.54
N LYS A 241 6.67 3.53 16.65
CA LYS A 241 6.34 4.94 16.44
C LYS A 241 6.85 5.43 15.09
N LEU A 242 6.18 6.42 14.54
CA LEU A 242 6.73 7.21 13.44
C LEU A 242 7.80 8.16 13.97
N ASP A 243 8.89 8.29 13.22
CA ASP A 243 9.86 9.32 13.51
C ASP A 243 9.28 10.68 13.13
N ARG A 244 9.09 11.55 14.12
CA ARG A 244 8.52 12.89 13.92
C ARG A 244 9.51 13.89 13.32
N SER A 245 10.74 13.49 13.04
CA SER A 245 11.68 14.29 12.27
C SER A 245 11.25 14.44 10.81
N PHE A 246 10.36 13.55 10.34
CA PHE A 246 9.70 13.66 9.04
C PHE A 246 8.37 14.37 9.21
N GLU A 247 8.28 15.60 8.78
CA GLU A 247 7.08 16.43 8.91
C GLU A 247 6.00 15.99 7.92
N TYR A 248 6.42 15.39 6.79
CA TYR A 248 5.53 14.97 5.71
C TYR A 248 5.77 13.51 5.38
N ILE A 249 4.77 12.69 5.62
CA ILE A 249 4.77 11.25 5.38
C ILE A 249 3.58 10.93 4.48
N ALA A 250 3.81 10.13 3.43
CA ALA A 250 2.73 9.66 2.58
C ALA A 250 1.70 8.84 3.39
N ASP A 251 0.41 9.02 3.08
CA ASP A 251 -0.69 8.30 3.74
C ASP A 251 -0.76 6.83 3.29
N ARG A 252 0.40 6.16 3.23
CA ARG A 252 0.54 4.77 2.79
C ARG A 252 1.83 4.14 3.26
N PHE A 253 1.74 2.83 3.58
CA PHE A 253 2.88 1.96 3.79
C PHE A 253 2.93 0.84 2.76
N TRP A 254 4.15 0.39 2.45
CA TRP A 254 4.44 -0.79 1.63
C TRP A 254 5.20 -1.80 2.46
N ILE A 255 4.75 -3.04 2.42
CA ILE A 255 5.47 -4.18 2.99
C ILE A 255 6.16 -4.87 1.82
N ILE A 256 7.48 -4.86 1.81
CA ILE A 256 8.32 -5.62 0.88
C ILE A 256 9.37 -6.25 1.77
N ASP A 257 9.00 -7.40 2.36
CA ASP A 257 9.74 -7.99 3.49
C ASP A 257 10.40 -9.32 3.09
N PRO A 258 11.73 -9.38 3.03
CA PRO A 258 12.47 -10.57 2.64
C PRO A 258 12.63 -11.55 3.81
N PHE A 259 12.31 -12.81 3.57
CA PHE A 259 12.57 -13.93 4.46
C PHE A 259 13.73 -14.79 3.93
N TYR A 260 14.96 -14.39 4.27
CA TYR A 260 16.22 -14.98 3.84
C TYR A 260 17.23 -14.99 5.00
N ILE A 261 18.21 -15.88 4.94
CA ILE A 261 19.42 -15.83 5.78
C ILE A 261 20.39 -14.77 5.21
N THR A 262 20.64 -14.86 3.91
CA THR A 262 21.36 -13.83 3.15
C THR A 262 20.38 -13.27 2.13
N LYS A 263 20.00 -12.01 2.30
CA LYS A 263 19.02 -11.35 1.43
C LYS A 263 19.64 -11.03 0.07
N PRO A 264 18.85 -11.01 -1.01
CA PRO A 264 19.32 -10.50 -2.30
C PRO A 264 19.53 -8.97 -2.25
N GLU A 265 20.41 -8.46 -3.09
CA GLU A 265 20.40 -7.06 -3.52
C GLU A 265 19.27 -6.86 -4.51
N VAL A 266 18.54 -5.75 -4.43
CA VAL A 266 17.34 -5.53 -5.23
C VAL A 266 17.19 -4.09 -5.73
N ASN A 267 16.51 -3.94 -6.88
CA ASN A 267 15.84 -2.70 -7.26
C ASN A 267 14.36 -2.85 -6.94
N MET A 268 13.74 -1.77 -6.47
CA MET A 268 12.31 -1.75 -6.16
C MET A 268 11.64 -0.55 -6.81
N ALA A 269 10.37 -0.72 -7.16
CA ALA A 269 9.51 0.40 -7.47
C ALA A 269 8.10 0.11 -6.97
N PHE A 270 7.44 1.13 -6.46
CA PHE A 270 6.06 1.03 -6.01
C PHE A 270 5.26 2.27 -6.38
N GLU A 271 4.03 2.04 -6.78
CA GLU A 271 3.09 3.09 -7.14
C GLU A 271 2.45 3.68 -5.89
N TYR A 272 2.16 4.97 -5.97
CA TYR A 272 1.40 5.73 -5.00
C TYR A 272 0.31 6.52 -5.73
N ARG A 273 -0.74 6.92 -5.05
CA ARG A 273 -1.79 7.75 -5.63
C ARG A 273 -1.61 9.21 -5.22
N THR A 274 -2.10 10.09 -6.05
CA THR A 274 -2.10 11.54 -5.72
C THR A 274 -2.69 11.82 -4.33
N GLN A 275 -3.72 11.09 -3.92
CA GLN A 275 -4.33 11.24 -2.61
C GLN A 275 -3.46 10.73 -1.46
N ASP A 276 -2.53 9.83 -1.70
CA ASP A 276 -1.60 9.33 -0.68
C ASP A 276 -0.52 10.38 -0.34
N ILE A 277 -0.26 11.33 -1.25
CA ILE A 277 0.73 12.40 -1.10
C ILE A 277 0.12 13.80 -0.99
N ASN A 278 -1.12 14.01 -1.39
CA ASN A 278 -1.86 15.27 -1.36
C ASN A 278 -2.75 15.36 -0.14
N LYS A 279 -2.23 15.51 0.99
CA LYS A 279 -2.75 16.15 2.13
C LYS A 279 -4.14 16.16 2.61
N GLY A 280 -4.28 15.59 3.57
CA GLY A 280 -5.27 16.01 4.51
C GLY A 280 -4.67 16.96 5.56
N CYS A 281 -4.09 16.42 6.64
CA CYS A 281 -3.59 17.18 7.78
C CYS A 281 -2.13 17.64 7.65
N ASN A 282 -1.37 17.10 6.70
CA ASN A 282 0.08 17.15 6.71
C ASN A 282 0.71 17.97 5.57
N GLY A 283 0.00 18.94 5.02
CA GLY A 283 0.56 19.70 3.90
C GLY A 283 0.63 18.88 2.62
N GLY A 284 1.36 18.53 1.82
CA GLY A 284 1.56 17.67 0.68
C GLY A 284 3.02 17.44 0.46
N LEU A 285 3.31 16.22 0.07
CA LEU A 285 4.67 15.92 -0.34
C LEU A 285 4.94 16.54 -1.71
N ILE A 286 6.09 17.14 -1.85
CA ILE A 286 6.62 17.59 -3.13
C ILE A 286 7.33 16.39 -3.75
N GLU A 287 6.81 15.88 -4.87
CA GLU A 287 7.28 14.61 -5.46
C GLU A 287 8.78 14.59 -5.77
N SER A 288 9.36 15.72 -6.21
CA SER A 288 10.79 15.83 -6.47
C SER A 288 11.67 15.78 -5.21
N GLU A 289 11.08 15.97 -4.04
CA GLU A 289 11.79 16.00 -2.74
C GLU A 289 11.52 14.73 -1.92
N MET A 290 10.64 13.87 -2.40
CA MET A 290 10.35 12.61 -1.73
C MET A 290 11.59 11.71 -1.64
N LYS A 291 11.67 10.99 -0.54
CA LYS A 291 12.59 9.88 -0.32
C LYS A 291 11.89 8.70 0.30
N ALA A 292 12.42 7.51 0.07
CA ALA A 292 11.96 6.31 0.76
C ALA A 292 12.73 6.15 2.08
N ILE A 293 11.99 5.78 3.11
CA ILE A 293 12.55 5.32 4.38
C ILE A 293 12.01 3.93 4.71
N ARG A 294 12.74 3.22 5.55
CA ARG A 294 12.37 1.89 6.03
C ARG A 294 12.50 1.78 7.52
N TYR A 295 11.69 0.94 8.13
CA TYR A 295 11.74 0.70 9.57
C TYR A 295 12.52 -0.57 9.89
N ASN A 296 13.60 -0.45 10.64
CA ASN A 296 14.35 -1.58 11.14
C ASN A 296 13.69 -2.12 12.41
N THR A 297 13.02 -3.26 12.30
CA THR A 297 12.29 -3.89 13.41
C THR A 297 13.21 -4.44 14.50
N VAL A 298 14.50 -4.62 14.24
CA VAL A 298 15.49 -5.08 15.22
C VAL A 298 16.05 -3.90 15.99
N GLN A 299 16.39 -2.81 15.30
CA GLN A 299 16.93 -1.59 15.91
C GLN A 299 15.83 -0.63 16.40
N LEU A 300 14.58 -0.88 16.03
CA LEU A 300 13.41 -0.06 16.33
C LEU A 300 13.58 1.40 15.87
N THR A 301 14.15 1.58 14.69
CA THR A 301 14.42 2.90 14.11
C THR A 301 14.03 2.97 12.65
N TRP A 302 13.60 4.15 12.23
CA TRP A 302 13.51 4.50 10.82
C TRP A 302 14.90 4.86 10.30
N SER A 303 15.18 4.48 9.08
CA SER A 303 16.48 4.74 8.45
C SER A 303 16.26 5.21 7.02
N ASP A 304 17.09 6.17 6.62
CA ASP A 304 17.18 6.62 5.25
C ASP A 304 17.78 5.56 4.34
N MET A 305 17.40 5.62 3.08
CA MET A 305 18.00 4.83 2.02
C MET A 305 19.16 5.55 1.36
N THR A 306 20.17 4.77 1.01
CA THR A 306 21.24 5.23 0.12
C THR A 306 21.40 4.19 -1.01
N PRO A 307 21.04 4.52 -2.25
CA PRO A 307 20.57 5.83 -2.73
C PRO A 307 19.16 6.19 -2.26
N ARG A 308 18.85 7.48 -2.23
CA ARG A 308 17.60 8.07 -1.72
C ARG A 308 16.33 7.56 -2.44
N GLY A 309 16.48 7.12 -3.68
CA GLY A 309 15.37 6.86 -4.62
C GLY A 309 14.90 8.14 -5.31
N PHE A 310 13.96 7.99 -6.23
CA PHE A 310 13.37 9.11 -6.96
C PHE A 310 11.95 8.81 -7.38
N SER A 311 11.13 9.85 -7.47
CA SER A 311 9.78 9.79 -7.99
C SER A 311 9.75 10.08 -9.49
N ASN A 312 8.82 9.43 -10.18
CA ASN A 312 8.39 9.81 -11.51
C ASN A 312 6.90 10.22 -11.46
N PRO A 313 6.60 11.53 -11.45
CA PRO A 313 5.23 12.02 -11.35
C PRO A 313 4.32 11.64 -12.52
N ASP A 314 4.89 11.38 -13.71
CA ASP A 314 4.10 11.03 -14.89
C ASP A 314 3.36 9.69 -14.75
N ASN A 315 3.92 8.79 -13.95
CA ASN A 315 3.33 7.47 -13.69
C ASN A 315 3.07 7.21 -12.20
N LEU A 316 3.20 8.21 -11.33
CA LEU A 316 2.99 8.13 -9.88
C LEU A 316 3.76 6.97 -9.24
N ARG A 317 5.03 6.81 -9.62
CA ARG A 317 5.85 5.67 -9.21
C ARG A 317 7.16 6.12 -8.60
N PHE A 318 7.51 5.51 -7.50
CA PHE A 318 8.77 5.74 -6.79
C PHE A 318 9.74 4.59 -7.04
N TYR A 319 10.98 4.90 -7.37
CA TYR A 319 12.03 3.95 -7.72
C TYR A 319 13.16 4.01 -6.69
N ILE A 320 13.67 2.84 -6.32
CA ILE A 320 14.82 2.69 -5.42
C ILE A 320 15.74 1.65 -6.04
N ASP A 321 16.93 2.06 -6.44
CA ASP A 321 17.91 1.19 -7.07
C ASP A 321 18.98 0.75 -6.07
N ASN A 322 19.51 -0.45 -6.26
CA ASN A 322 20.64 -1.02 -5.53
C ASN A 322 20.44 -1.05 -4.01
N VAL A 323 19.27 -1.51 -3.56
CA VAL A 323 19.02 -1.76 -2.14
C VAL A 323 19.89 -2.91 -1.68
N SER A 324 20.83 -2.64 -0.80
CA SER A 324 21.75 -3.64 -0.28
C SER A 324 21.04 -4.68 0.59
N PRO A 325 21.60 -5.89 0.75
CA PRO A 325 21.04 -6.90 1.65
C PRO A 325 20.83 -6.41 3.09
N ASP A 326 21.75 -5.57 3.58
CA ASP A 326 21.69 -5.00 4.94
C ASP A 326 20.60 -3.94 5.09
N ASP A 327 20.17 -3.36 3.98
CA ASP A 327 19.14 -2.33 3.92
C ASP A 327 17.76 -2.87 3.54
N PHE A 328 17.67 -4.12 3.09
CA PHE A 328 16.43 -4.71 2.61
C PHE A 328 15.60 -5.29 3.75
N TYR A 329 14.71 -4.50 4.30
CA TYR A 329 13.68 -4.89 5.27
C TYR A 329 12.47 -3.96 5.19
N ALA A 330 11.40 -4.28 5.89
CA ALA A 330 10.12 -3.58 5.84
C ALA A 330 9.64 -3.15 7.24
N PRO A 331 8.66 -2.25 7.36
CA PRO A 331 7.90 -1.58 6.29
C PRO A 331 8.64 -0.41 5.64
N TRP A 332 8.12 0.00 4.47
CA TRP A 332 8.57 1.15 3.69
C TRP A 332 7.53 2.26 3.74
N CYS A 333 7.96 3.51 3.74
CA CYS A 333 7.09 4.64 3.45
C CYS A 333 7.85 5.74 2.68
N LEU A 334 7.09 6.65 2.07
CA LEU A 334 7.63 7.84 1.42
C LEU A 334 7.49 9.03 2.36
N VAL A 335 8.55 9.81 2.45
CA VAL A 335 8.62 10.99 3.30
C VAL A 335 9.26 12.14 2.54
N GLN A 336 9.02 13.33 3.03
CA GLN A 336 9.77 14.52 2.68
C GLN A 336 10.43 15.05 3.94
N GLU A 337 11.69 15.39 3.87
CA GLU A 337 12.35 16.08 4.98
C GLU A 337 11.69 17.43 5.19
N ALA A 338 11.45 17.76 6.44
CA ALA A 338 11.18 19.13 6.80
C ALA A 338 12.36 19.98 6.32
N VAL A 339 12.07 21.04 5.59
CA VAL A 339 13.12 22.00 5.25
C VAL A 339 13.56 22.61 6.59
N GLU A 340 14.75 22.24 7.07
CA GLU A 340 15.29 22.88 8.26
C GLU A 340 15.50 24.35 7.98
N TRP A 341 14.72 25.15 8.65
CA TRP A 341 14.75 26.58 8.58
C TRP A 341 15.78 27.09 9.56
N GLU A 342 16.96 27.40 9.14
CA GLU A 342 17.84 28.24 9.93
C GLU A 342 17.52 29.70 9.66
N LEU A 343 16.77 30.32 10.57
CA LEU A 343 16.61 31.76 10.62
C LEU A 343 17.66 32.33 11.58
N PHE A 344 18.55 33.08 11.03
CA PHE A 344 19.52 33.87 11.79
C PHE A 344 19.03 35.32 11.87
N PHE A 345 19.10 35.89 13.05
CA PHE A 345 18.80 37.30 13.29
C PHE A 345 20.09 38.02 13.76
N PRO A 346 20.61 39.01 13.01
CA PRO A 346 21.73 39.79 13.47
C PRO A 346 21.43 40.45 14.81
N SER A 347 22.38 40.40 15.74
CA SER A 347 22.24 41.06 17.05
C SER A 347 22.53 42.55 17.04
N ALA A 348 23.19 43.05 15.98
CA ALA A 348 23.48 44.45 15.76
C ALA A 348 23.65 44.76 14.27
N PHE A 349 23.43 46.01 13.90
CA PHE A 349 23.73 46.52 12.57
C PHE A 349 24.21 47.99 12.64
N THR A 350 24.89 48.45 11.58
CA THR A 350 25.57 49.74 11.55
C THR A 350 25.28 50.47 10.25
N PRO A 351 24.15 51.21 10.16
CA PRO A 351 23.78 51.94 8.94
C PRO A 351 24.58 53.23 8.80
N ASN A 352 25.89 53.09 8.54
CA ASN A 352 26.85 54.23 8.47
C ASN A 352 27.34 54.53 7.05
N GLY A 353 26.88 53.75 6.05
CA GLY A 353 27.19 53.92 4.64
C GLY A 353 28.52 53.33 4.20
N ASP A 354 29.13 52.45 4.99
CA ASP A 354 30.40 51.77 4.64
C ASP A 354 30.19 50.48 3.81
N GLY A 355 28.96 50.12 3.56
CA GLY A 355 28.54 48.94 2.79
C GLY A 355 28.56 47.64 3.58
N LYS A 356 28.71 47.69 4.91
CA LYS A 356 28.68 46.50 5.79
C LYS A 356 27.64 46.68 6.90
N ASN A 357 26.81 45.65 7.07
CA ASN A 357 25.77 45.62 8.11
C ASN A 357 24.86 46.86 8.11
N GLU A 358 24.56 47.39 6.94
CA GLU A 358 23.75 48.59 6.75
C GLU A 358 22.25 48.36 7.07
N PHE A 359 21.85 47.12 7.07
CA PHE A 359 20.45 46.75 7.19
C PHE A 359 20.22 45.66 8.25
N PHE A 360 19.07 45.69 8.85
CA PHE A 360 18.58 44.61 9.71
C PHE A 360 17.41 43.89 9.06
N SER A 361 17.56 42.58 8.85
CA SER A 361 16.51 41.65 8.43
C SER A 361 16.83 40.25 8.94
N PRO A 362 15.85 39.32 8.98
CA PRO A 362 16.18 37.92 9.11
C PRO A 362 17.01 37.43 7.93
N ILE A 363 17.91 36.49 8.19
CA ILE A 363 18.75 35.83 7.20
C ILE A 363 18.40 34.35 7.22
N GLY A 364 18.09 33.79 6.07
CA GLY A 364 17.72 32.38 5.96
C GLY A 364 17.53 31.94 4.51
N TYR A 365 17.30 30.67 4.33
CA TYR A 365 17.08 30.09 3.01
C TYR A 365 15.60 30.20 2.59
N ASN A 366 15.32 30.54 1.32
CA ASN A 366 13.97 30.66 0.75
C ASN A 366 13.03 31.70 1.42
N LEU A 367 13.54 32.69 2.11
CA LEU A 367 12.73 33.73 2.74
C LEU A 367 11.91 34.56 1.75
N ASP A 368 12.35 34.66 0.51
CA ASP A 368 11.66 35.30 -0.63
C ASP A 368 10.37 34.58 -1.04
N LYS A 369 10.21 33.34 -0.65
CA LYS A 369 9.01 32.52 -0.94
C LYS A 369 8.01 32.47 0.19
N MET A 370 8.27 33.20 1.28
CA MET A 370 7.47 33.17 2.48
C MET A 370 6.66 34.43 2.67
N ASP A 371 5.51 34.28 3.30
CA ASP A 371 4.74 35.43 3.76
C ASP A 371 5.25 35.84 5.14
N LEU A 372 5.94 36.96 5.20
CA LEU A 372 6.55 37.47 6.44
C LEU A 372 6.12 38.89 6.78
N THR A 373 5.95 39.14 8.08
CA THR A 373 5.76 40.51 8.58
C THR A 373 6.56 40.67 9.87
N MET A 374 7.51 41.61 9.86
CA MET A 374 8.30 41.96 11.03
C MET A 374 7.95 43.36 11.52
N TYR A 375 7.75 43.46 12.81
CA TYR A 375 7.54 44.74 13.49
C TYR A 375 8.73 45.06 14.40
N ILE A 376 9.26 46.27 14.31
CA ILE A 376 10.39 46.74 15.12
C ILE A 376 9.92 47.88 15.98
N TYR A 377 10.22 47.82 17.26
CA TYR A 377 9.78 48.78 18.28
C TYR A 377 10.95 49.39 19.02
N ASN A 378 10.81 50.69 19.39
CA ASN A 378 11.74 51.36 20.28
C ASN A 378 11.56 50.90 21.74
N ARG A 379 12.42 51.35 22.64
CA ARG A 379 12.40 51.03 24.07
C ARG A 379 11.10 51.43 24.79
N TRP A 380 10.30 52.31 24.20
CA TRP A 380 9.02 52.76 24.74
C TRP A 380 7.82 52.00 24.19
N GLY A 381 8.07 50.97 23.38
CA GLY A 381 7.02 50.20 22.72
C GLY A 381 6.41 50.87 21.49
N GLY A 382 6.97 51.99 21.04
CA GLY A 382 6.52 52.66 19.81
C GLY A 382 7.06 51.95 18.59
N LEU A 383 6.17 51.64 17.63
CA LEU A 383 6.52 51.02 16.36
C LEU A 383 7.41 51.99 15.56
N VAL A 384 8.61 51.54 15.14
CA VAL A 384 9.54 52.34 14.33
C VAL A 384 9.64 51.85 12.89
N TYR A 385 9.42 50.57 12.66
CA TYR A 385 9.47 50.00 11.31
C TYR A 385 8.55 48.78 11.20
N LYS A 386 7.92 48.59 10.02
CA LYS A 386 7.21 47.39 9.61
C LYS A 386 7.83 46.89 8.32
N MET A 387 8.34 45.68 8.33
CA MET A 387 8.86 44.99 7.16
C MET A 387 7.83 43.91 6.76
N ASP A 388 7.31 44.00 5.56
CA ASP A 388 6.40 43.03 4.92
C ASP A 388 6.96 42.54 3.57
N ASP A 389 8.20 42.83 3.31
CA ASP A 389 8.94 42.43 2.12
C ASP A 389 10.40 42.23 2.54
N ILE A 390 10.97 41.04 2.27
CA ILE A 390 12.36 40.73 2.66
C ILE A 390 13.40 41.59 1.93
N ASP A 391 13.05 42.09 0.74
CA ASP A 391 13.89 42.96 -0.05
C ASP A 391 13.87 44.44 0.46
N LYS A 392 13.04 44.71 1.49
CA LYS A 392 12.97 46.02 2.16
C LYS A 392 13.38 45.91 3.64
N PRO A 393 14.68 45.63 3.90
CA PRO A 393 15.17 45.51 5.27
C PRO A 393 15.18 46.87 5.99
N TRP A 394 15.20 46.82 7.34
CA TRP A 394 15.28 48.06 8.12
C TRP A 394 16.67 48.71 8.03
N ASP A 395 16.69 49.95 7.59
CA ASP A 395 17.91 50.78 7.41
C ASP A 395 18.19 51.69 8.61
N GLY A 396 17.55 51.48 9.74
CA GLY A 396 17.71 52.31 10.94
C GLY A 396 16.86 53.62 10.93
N ARG A 397 15.93 53.77 9.97
CA ARG A 397 15.04 54.94 9.88
C ARG A 397 13.64 54.62 10.37
N THR A 398 12.89 55.64 10.74
CA THR A 398 11.50 55.50 11.24
C THR A 398 10.55 55.40 10.05
N GLY A 399 9.94 54.23 9.84
CA GLY A 399 8.95 54.00 8.79
C GLY A 399 9.46 54.45 7.42
N ASN A 400 8.61 55.14 6.68
CA ASN A 400 8.95 55.69 5.37
C ASN A 400 9.49 57.14 5.44
N SER A 401 10.06 57.54 6.57
CA SER A 401 10.59 58.88 6.77
C SER A 401 12.11 58.86 6.77
N ASP A 402 12.70 60.03 6.44
CA ASP A 402 14.17 60.18 6.49
C ASP A 402 14.72 60.36 7.92
N LEU A 403 13.88 60.23 8.94
CA LEU A 403 14.30 60.37 10.33
C LEU A 403 15.06 59.17 10.81
N ILE A 404 16.35 59.36 11.11
CA ILE A 404 17.23 58.33 11.62
C ILE A 404 16.90 58.02 13.08
N CYS A 405 16.69 56.76 13.41
CA CYS A 405 16.49 56.27 14.75
C CYS A 405 17.74 56.51 15.63
N PRO A 406 17.59 56.85 16.94
CA PRO A 406 18.72 56.94 17.87
C PRO A 406 19.43 55.60 18.01
N GLU A 407 20.75 55.65 18.31
CA GLU A 407 21.50 54.46 18.73
C GLU A 407 20.85 53.81 19.94
N GLY A 408 20.86 52.48 19.97
CA GLY A 408 20.31 51.73 21.09
C GLY A 408 19.69 50.41 20.71
N VAL A 409 18.99 49.82 21.69
CA VAL A 409 18.36 48.51 21.54
C VAL A 409 16.91 48.70 21.12
N TYR A 410 16.53 47.91 20.13
CA TYR A 410 15.19 47.83 19.57
C TYR A 410 14.67 46.38 19.73
N SER A 411 13.44 46.21 20.08
CA SER A 411 12.76 44.92 20.11
C SER A 411 12.05 44.65 18.79
N TRP A 412 11.99 43.42 18.39
CA TRP A 412 11.28 43.02 17.18
C TRP A 412 10.46 41.77 17.37
N ILE A 413 9.40 41.63 16.57
CA ILE A 413 8.56 40.45 16.44
C ILE A 413 8.38 40.17 14.96
N LEU A 414 8.68 38.94 14.53
CA LEU A 414 8.46 38.43 13.18
C LEU A 414 7.31 37.44 13.23
N PHE A 415 6.33 37.62 12.40
CA PHE A 415 5.34 36.63 12.02
C PHE A 415 5.71 36.09 10.65
N LEU A 416 5.76 34.78 10.54
CA LEU A 416 6.18 34.10 9.35
C LEU A 416 5.18 33.02 9.04
N LYS A 417 4.70 32.99 7.79
CA LYS A 417 4.00 31.85 7.24
C LYS A 417 4.94 31.18 6.26
N ASP A 418 5.34 29.96 6.63
CA ASP A 418 6.32 29.22 5.83
C ASP A 418 5.71 28.72 4.50
N ILE A 419 6.55 28.14 3.64
CA ILE A 419 6.09 27.62 2.32
C ILE A 419 5.00 26.57 2.45
N ASP A 420 4.90 25.91 3.62
CA ASP A 420 3.91 24.88 3.92
C ASP A 420 2.63 25.45 4.51
N GLY A 421 2.60 26.78 4.67
CA GLY A 421 1.45 27.51 5.23
C GLY A 421 1.37 27.49 6.75
N MET A 422 2.40 27.01 7.46
CA MET A 422 2.44 27.03 8.92
C MET A 422 2.84 28.39 9.45
N GLU A 423 2.10 28.87 10.44
CA GLU A 423 2.36 30.16 11.08
C GLU A 423 3.37 29.98 12.22
N ARG A 424 4.45 30.76 12.16
CA ARG A 424 5.50 30.80 13.18
C ARG A 424 5.72 32.23 13.63
N TYR A 425 6.14 32.43 14.86
CA TYR A 425 6.56 33.76 15.31
C TYR A 425 7.89 33.70 16.05
N TYR A 426 8.69 34.73 15.82
CA TYR A 426 10.00 34.92 16.45
C TYR A 426 10.02 36.29 17.10
N LYS A 427 10.81 36.46 18.14
CA LYS A 427 11.00 37.74 18.82
C LYS A 427 12.42 37.86 19.33
N GLY A 428 12.90 39.05 19.37
CA GLY A 428 14.25 39.32 19.87
C GLY A 428 14.56 40.79 19.99
N ILE A 429 15.83 41.06 20.10
CA ILE A 429 16.37 42.43 20.15
C ILE A 429 17.46 42.61 19.09
N VAL A 430 17.62 43.83 18.63
CA VAL A 430 18.71 44.25 17.75
C VAL A 430 19.29 45.56 18.26
N THR A 431 20.61 45.73 18.17
CA THR A 431 21.29 46.96 18.55
C THR A 431 21.63 47.78 17.30
N LEU A 432 21.10 48.97 17.21
CA LEU A 432 21.53 49.94 16.20
C LEU A 432 22.74 50.70 16.73
N VAL A 433 23.84 50.66 16.01
CA VAL A 433 25.11 51.33 16.28
C VAL A 433 25.44 52.24 15.09
N LYS A 434 26.07 53.36 15.29
CA LYS A 434 26.50 54.28 14.21
C LYS A 434 28.00 54.32 14.07
#